data_d7b5aad49dcdeb36add70578d02e1775
#
_entry.id   d7b5aad49dcdeb36add70578d02e1775
#
_cell.length_a   1.000
_cell.length_b   1.000
_cell.length_c   1.000
_cell.angle_alpha   90.00
_cell.angle_beta   90.00
_cell.angle_gamma   90.00
#
_symmetry.space_group_name_H-M   'P 1'
#
loop_
_entity.id
_entity.type
_entity.pdbx_description
1 polymer ?
#
loop_
_entity_poly.entity_id
_entity_poly.type
_entity_poly.pdbx_seq_one_letter_code
_entity_poly.pdbx_strand_id
1 'polypeptide(L)'
;MDSYVKSAFHKGISTIEFYHEQSNSLPGKLMEELVQTIHGAGNDDETKLIILRSGGDKSFCAGASFDELSNIKTEEEGFLFFSRFAHIINAMRKC
;
A
#
# COMPACT_ATOMS: atom_id res chain seq x y z
N MET A 1 -3.53 6.98 15.04
CA MET A 1 -3.14 7.01 14.47
C MET A 1 -2.79 6.32 13.97
N ASP A 2 -2.68 6.15 13.31
CA ASP A 2 -2.33 5.40 13.29
C ASP A 2 -2.26 4.54 12.12
N SER A 3 -2.38 5.11 10.99
CA SER A 3 -2.01 4.48 9.73
C SER A 3 -1.16 5.46 8.95
N TYR A 4 -0.23 4.92 8.14
CA TYR A 4 0.65 5.79 7.37
C TYR A 4 1.29 5.02 6.23
N VAL A 5 1.75 5.77 5.24
CA VAL A 5 2.71 5.29 4.25
C VAL A 5 3.84 6.30 4.26
N LYS A 6 5.05 5.82 4.41
CA LYS A 6 6.21 6.70 4.39
C LYS A 6 7.33 6.06 3.60
N SER A 7 8.24 6.87 3.09
CA SER A 7 9.36 6.35 2.35
C SER A 7 10.64 7.01 2.80
N ALA A 8 11.74 6.31 2.65
CA ALA A 8 13.07 6.80 2.96
C ALA A 8 14.01 6.34 1.85
N PHE A 9 14.95 7.21 1.49
CA PHE A 9 15.88 6.91 0.42
C PHE A 9 17.29 6.87 0.97
N HIS A 10 18.06 5.86 0.59
CA HIS A 10 19.45 5.76 1.01
C HIS A 10 20.22 4.96 -0.02
N LYS A 11 21.20 5.62 -0.66
CA LYS A 11 22.15 4.96 -1.56
C LYS A 11 21.48 4.10 -2.63
N GLY A 12 20.49 4.68 -3.29
CA GLY A 12 19.81 3.99 -4.38
C GLY A 12 18.68 3.09 -3.96
N ILE A 13 18.39 2.98 -2.67
CA ILE A 13 17.33 2.13 -2.14
C ILE A 13 16.23 3.00 -1.57
N SER A 14 15.01 2.85 -2.10
CA SER A 14 13.83 3.48 -1.53
C SER A 14 13.11 2.44 -0.69
N THR A 15 12.98 2.72 0.59
CA THR A 15 12.26 1.84 1.51
C THR A 15 10.89 2.46 1.76
N ILE A 16 9.85 1.73 1.41
CA ILE A 16 8.47 2.17 1.58
C ILE A 16 7.86 1.36 2.70
N GLU A 17 7.37 2.06 3.73
CA GLU A 17 6.77 1.39 4.88
C GLU A 17 5.32 1.80 5.01
N PHE A 18 4.44 0.82 5.18
CA PHE A 18 3.03 1.11 5.46
C PHE A 18 2.65 0.52 6.80
N TYR A 19 1.64 1.10 7.42
CA TYR A 19 1.20 0.67 8.74
C TYR A 19 -0.28 0.96 8.92
N HIS A 20 -0.97 0.04 9.54
CA HIS A 20 -2.34 0.23 9.98
C HIS A 20 -2.51 -0.46 11.32
N GLU A 21 -3.23 0.17 12.24
CA GLU A 21 -3.35 -0.34 13.60
C GLU A 21 -4.03 -1.70 13.67
N GLN A 22 -4.82 -2.06 12.65
CA GLN A 22 -5.49 -3.36 12.60
C GLN A 22 -4.63 -4.37 11.85
N SER A 23 -3.45 -4.65 12.39
CA SER A 23 -2.52 -5.65 11.86
C SER A 23 -2.15 -5.39 10.41
N ASN A 24 -2.04 -4.12 10.04
CA ASN A 24 -1.67 -3.69 8.70
C ASN A 24 -2.66 -4.14 7.63
N SER A 25 -3.95 -4.16 7.99
CA SER A 25 -4.98 -4.29 6.96
C SER A 25 -4.97 -3.05 6.08
N LEU A 26 -5.47 -3.17 4.86
CA LEU A 26 -5.33 -2.11 3.87
C LEU A 26 -6.67 -1.50 3.50
N PRO A 27 -7.08 -0.42 4.19
CA PRO A 27 -8.24 0.36 3.74
C PRO A 27 -7.93 1.06 2.42
N GLY A 28 -8.98 1.44 1.70
CA GLY A 28 -8.82 2.01 0.37
C GLY A 28 -7.90 3.21 0.31
N LYS A 29 -8.03 4.13 1.28
CA LYS A 29 -7.19 5.32 1.26
C LYS A 29 -5.72 4.98 1.44
N LEU A 30 -5.42 4.03 2.32
CA LEU A 30 -4.04 3.62 2.55
C LEU A 30 -3.49 2.95 1.29
N MET A 31 -4.31 2.15 0.61
CA MET A 31 -3.89 1.53 -0.64
C MET A 31 -3.58 2.57 -1.71
N GLU A 32 -4.40 3.63 -1.81
CA GLU A 32 -4.13 4.69 -2.77
C GLU A 32 -2.82 5.39 -2.49
N GLU A 33 -2.56 5.68 -1.23
CA GLU A 33 -1.30 6.30 -0.85
C GLU A 33 -0.12 5.40 -1.17
N LEU A 34 -0.27 4.09 -0.94
CA LEU A 34 0.79 3.14 -1.22
C LEU A 34 1.10 3.09 -2.72
N VAL A 35 0.05 3.08 -3.56
CA VAL A 35 0.25 3.08 -5.00
C VAL A 35 1.01 4.33 -5.44
N GLN A 36 0.63 5.50 -4.93
CA GLN A 36 1.31 6.73 -5.31
C GLN A 36 2.77 6.73 -4.88
N THR A 37 3.04 6.20 -3.70
CA THR A 37 4.40 6.15 -3.18
C THR A 37 5.27 5.21 -4.01
N ILE A 38 4.72 4.05 -4.38
CA ILE A 38 5.45 3.10 -5.23
C ILE A 38 5.74 3.72 -6.60
N HIS A 39 4.76 4.39 -7.20
CA HIS A 39 4.97 5.05 -8.48
C HIS A 39 6.05 6.13 -8.37
N GLY A 40 6.02 6.91 -7.30
CA GLY A 40 7.02 7.94 -7.11
C GLY A 40 8.43 7.37 -7.04
N ALA A 41 8.60 6.29 -6.30
CA ALA A 41 9.91 5.66 -6.19
C ALA A 41 10.33 5.03 -7.51
N GLY A 42 9.39 4.42 -8.22
CA GLY A 42 9.70 3.79 -9.49
C GLY A 42 10.09 4.77 -10.58
N ASN A 43 9.61 6.02 -10.49
CA ASN A 43 9.93 7.06 -11.46
C ASN A 43 11.16 7.87 -11.08
N ASP A 44 11.75 7.60 -9.93
CA ASP A 44 12.93 8.31 -9.46
C ASP A 44 14.18 7.66 -10.04
N ASP A 45 14.92 8.41 -10.86
CA ASP A 45 16.10 7.88 -11.52
C ASP A 45 17.17 7.43 -10.55
N GLU A 46 17.18 7.97 -9.33
CA GLU A 46 18.17 7.61 -8.33
C GLU A 46 17.84 6.31 -7.63
N THR A 47 16.58 5.87 -7.69
CA THR A 47 16.16 4.64 -7.02
C THR A 47 16.47 3.44 -7.90
N LYS A 48 17.28 2.53 -7.37
CA LYS A 48 17.64 1.30 -8.09
C LYS A 48 16.92 0.09 -7.51
N LEU A 49 16.43 0.18 -6.30
CA LEU A 49 15.76 -0.92 -5.62
C LEU A 49 14.69 -0.34 -4.70
N ILE A 50 13.53 -0.99 -4.66
CA ILE A 50 12.47 -0.61 -3.74
C ILE A 50 12.27 -1.75 -2.76
N ILE A 51 12.30 -1.42 -1.46
CA ILE A 51 11.97 -2.37 -0.41
C ILE A 51 10.60 -1.97 0.13
N LEU A 52 9.66 -2.91 0.12
CA LEU A 52 8.33 -2.69 0.67
C LEU A 52 8.25 -3.43 2.00
N ARG A 53 7.93 -2.71 3.06
CA ARG A 53 7.84 -3.30 4.38
C ARG A 53 6.64 -2.76 5.12
N SER A 54 6.24 -3.41 6.19
CA SER A 54 5.17 -2.92 7.05
C SER A 54 5.74 -2.56 8.40
N GLY A 55 5.05 -1.63 9.08
CA GLY A 55 5.44 -1.22 10.41
C GLY A 55 4.82 -2.12 11.46
N GLY A 56 5.25 -1.89 12.72
CA GLY A 56 4.75 -2.68 13.83
C GLY A 56 5.42 -4.03 13.91
N ASP A 57 4.88 -4.89 14.75
CA ASP A 57 5.51 -6.17 15.03
C ASP A 57 4.54 -7.35 14.96
N LYS A 58 3.39 -7.16 14.31
CA LYS A 58 2.40 -8.23 14.27
C LYS A 58 2.39 -8.98 12.95
N SER A 59 2.00 -8.33 11.87
CA SER A 59 1.94 -9.02 10.58
C SER A 59 2.40 -8.07 9.49
N PHE A 60 2.79 -8.64 8.36
CA PHE A 60 3.14 -7.81 7.21
C PHE A 60 1.88 -7.12 6.69
N CYS A 61 0.85 -7.89 6.42
CA CYS A 61 -0.39 -7.35 5.87
C CYS A 61 -1.52 -8.32 6.20
N ALA A 62 -2.57 -7.80 6.84
CA ALA A 62 -3.71 -8.64 7.19
C ALA A 62 -4.74 -8.72 6.05
N GLY A 63 -4.47 -8.02 4.93
CA GLY A 63 -5.35 -8.08 3.79
C GLY A 63 -6.33 -6.93 3.77
N ALA A 64 -7.53 -7.18 3.25
CA ALA A 64 -8.54 -6.14 3.10
C ALA A 64 -9.03 -5.64 4.45
N SER A 65 -9.42 -4.38 4.49
CA SER A 65 -10.06 -3.82 5.68
C SER A 65 -11.42 -4.48 5.86
N PHE A 66 -11.59 -5.14 7.01
CA PHE A 66 -12.86 -5.79 7.31
C PHE A 66 -14.00 -4.77 7.37
N ASP A 67 -13.72 -3.60 7.94
CA ASP A 67 -14.75 -2.57 8.05
C ASP A 67 -15.22 -2.11 6.68
N GLU A 68 -14.30 -1.88 5.75
CA GLU A 68 -14.69 -1.50 4.39
C GLU A 68 -15.41 -2.61 3.68
N LEU A 69 -14.91 -3.84 3.84
CA LEU A 69 -15.51 -4.99 3.19
C LEU A 69 -16.96 -5.17 3.61
N SER A 70 -17.25 -5.00 4.90
CA SER A 70 -18.60 -5.20 5.40
C SER A 70 -19.55 -4.08 4.99
N ASN A 71 -19.05 -2.97 4.47
CA ASN A 71 -19.87 -1.87 4.01
C ASN A 71 -20.10 -1.87 2.51
N ILE A 72 -19.58 -2.84 1.78
CA ILE A 72 -19.80 -2.95 0.35
C ILE A 72 -21.23 -3.40 0.11
N LYS A 73 -21.99 -2.64 -0.67
CA LYS A 73 -23.40 -2.93 -0.92
C LYS A 73 -23.76 -3.08 -2.38
N THR A 74 -22.87 -2.70 -3.29
CA THR A 74 -23.14 -2.79 -4.73
C THR A 74 -21.97 -3.44 -5.42
N GLU A 75 -22.23 -3.95 -6.65
CA GLU A 75 -21.16 -4.51 -7.46
C GLU A 75 -20.10 -3.48 -7.77
N GLU A 76 -20.54 -2.25 -8.02
CA GLU A 76 -19.62 -1.18 -8.36
C GLU A 76 -18.68 -0.88 -7.20
N GLU A 77 -19.23 -0.82 -5.99
CA GLU A 77 -18.39 -0.60 -4.81
C GLU A 77 -17.40 -1.73 -4.61
N GLY A 78 -17.85 -2.96 -4.83
CA GLY A 78 -16.96 -4.11 -4.70
C GLY A 78 -15.85 -4.07 -5.73
N PHE A 79 -16.18 -3.72 -6.97
CA PHE A 79 -15.18 -3.61 -8.01
C PHE A 79 -14.12 -2.57 -7.66
N LEU A 80 -14.56 -1.39 -7.20
CA LEU A 80 -13.61 -0.34 -6.83
C LEU A 80 -12.73 -0.77 -5.67
N PHE A 81 -13.32 -1.41 -4.67
CA PHE A 81 -12.57 -1.84 -3.50
C PHE A 81 -11.46 -2.82 -3.87
N PHE A 82 -11.82 -3.87 -4.62
CA PHE A 82 -10.83 -4.90 -4.95
C PHE A 82 -9.87 -4.46 -6.04
N SER A 83 -10.27 -3.50 -6.89
CA SER A 83 -9.35 -2.96 -7.89
C SER A 83 -8.13 -2.30 -7.27
N ARG A 84 -8.26 -1.76 -6.06
CA ARG A 84 -7.14 -1.10 -5.41
C ARG A 84 -6.00 -2.07 -5.12
N PHE A 85 -6.31 -3.31 -4.80
CA PHE A 85 -5.26 -4.32 -4.63
C PHE A 85 -4.54 -4.57 -5.95
N ALA A 86 -5.29 -4.65 -7.04
CA ALA A 86 -4.68 -4.84 -8.35
C ALA A 86 -3.78 -3.65 -8.71
N HIS A 87 -4.18 -2.44 -8.33
CA HIS A 87 -3.36 -1.26 -8.60
C HIS A 87 -2.02 -1.32 -7.90
N ILE A 88 -1.99 -1.84 -6.66
CA ILE A 88 -0.74 -2.00 -5.93
C ILE A 88 0.18 -2.97 -6.69
N ILE A 89 -0.37 -4.11 -7.08
CA ILE A 89 0.40 -5.12 -7.81
C ILE A 89 0.94 -4.54 -9.12
N ASN A 90 0.10 -3.83 -9.85
CA ASN A 90 0.53 -3.25 -11.12
C ASN A 90 1.60 -2.18 -10.92
N ALA A 91 1.50 -1.40 -9.85
CA ALA A 91 2.51 -0.39 -9.56
C ALA A 91 3.87 -1.05 -9.34
N MET A 92 3.89 -2.17 -8.60
CA MET A 92 5.14 -2.89 -8.39
C MET A 92 5.69 -3.48 -9.66
N ARG A 93 4.81 -4.01 -10.52
CA ARG A 93 5.25 -4.64 -11.76
C ARG A 93 5.83 -3.66 -12.77
N LYS A 94 5.45 -2.40 -12.67
CA LYS A 94 5.91 -1.38 -13.61
C LYS A 94 7.20 -0.70 -13.18
N CYS A 95 7.71 -1.02 -12.04
CA CYS A 95 8.95 -0.44 -11.56
C CYS A 95 10.19 -1.04 -12.20
#